data_4fe61da7a54b33dcff4ed296f96f5691
#
_entry.id   4fe61da7a54b33dcff4ed296f96f5691
#
_cell.length_a   1.000
_cell.length_b   1.000
_cell.length_c   1.000
_cell.angle_alpha   90.00
_cell.angle_beta   90.00
_cell.angle_gamma   90.00
#
_symmetry.space_group_name_H-M   'P 1'
#
loop_
_entity.id
_entity.type
_entity.pdbx_description
1 polymer ?
#
loop_
_entity_poly.entity_id
_entity_poly.type
_entity_poly.pdbx_seq_one_letter_code
_entity_poly.pdbx_strand_id
1 'polypeptide(L)'
;MNTNLFIEDNIGRKRTLQGVRFLFVLLIYISHCTSPNITTQFDFGGELGVSFFFILSGFVLSWGYGPRISRGEFSTRQFFERRFWRIYPLHLLLYTIVLSLDWRIGHFYDWTQKITTLLLVQSWIPSNHTLYVINPVSWFLCDIIFFYVIFKHLYSYIIKIYSRKLTKLLIVFITIYLIVAWQVPKDIINCTLYTNPLLRTFDFALGIFAYKVYKTQKLYTLKHNKRKLMPLTICFISGLTIYGIYQLLNGNGIRCAALFWPFIPLFIIYLASIDGTPNLLARFFSSSPMLWLGNISFEIFMIHLVAMRLTQHVIKTDGSLTSDYVYFFTAFCVTIVMAWGLHRCFVKPITNAIIGKRYR
;
A
#
# COMPACT_ATOMS: atom_id res chain seq x y z
N MET A 1 21.61 14.40 25.04
CA MET A 1 20.55 15.43 25.06
C MET A 1 20.00 15.58 23.65
N ASN A 2 18.76 15.46 23.43
CA ASN A 2 17.87 15.46 22.28
C ASN A 2 17.44 14.08 21.74
N THR A 3 16.77 13.34 22.60
CA THR A 3 15.89 12.20 22.28
C THR A 3 14.64 12.59 21.49
N ASN A 4 14.45 13.88 21.17
CA ASN A 4 13.22 14.43 20.63
C ASN A 4 13.00 14.18 19.13
N LEU A 5 14.02 13.86 18.33
CA LEU A 5 13.87 13.63 16.88
C LEU A 5 13.25 12.26 16.55
N PHE A 6 13.43 11.25 17.39
CA PHE A 6 12.74 9.95 17.29
C PHE A 6 11.34 9.99 17.88
N ILE A 7 11.08 10.92 18.82
CA ILE A 7 9.77 11.14 19.41
C ILE A 7 8.84 11.84 18.42
N GLU A 8 9.35 12.71 17.54
CA GLU A 8 8.54 13.39 16.53
C GLU A 8 7.97 12.43 15.44
N ASP A 9 8.64 11.34 15.10
CA ASP A 9 8.06 10.30 14.23
C ASP A 9 6.95 9.48 14.94
N ASN A 10 6.87 9.53 16.26
CA ASN A 10 5.84 8.85 17.07
C ASN A 10 4.72 9.78 17.54
N ILE A 11 4.93 11.09 17.57
CA ILE A 11 3.90 12.05 17.94
C ILE A 11 2.89 12.13 16.80
N GLY A 12 1.83 11.32 16.92
CA GLY A 12 0.67 11.36 16.05
C GLY A 12 0.45 10.17 15.12
N ARG A 13 1.24 9.09 15.22
CA ARG A 13 0.91 7.86 14.49
C ARG A 13 -0.43 7.33 14.98
N LYS A 14 -1.37 7.17 14.05
CA LYS A 14 -2.63 6.50 14.31
C LYS A 14 -2.39 5.01 14.46
N ARG A 15 -2.50 4.49 15.69
CA ARG A 15 -2.25 3.07 16.01
C ARG A 15 -3.16 2.13 15.22
N THR A 16 -4.44 2.50 15.09
CA THR A 16 -5.41 1.77 14.27
C THR A 16 -4.98 1.65 12.81
N LEU A 17 -4.48 2.75 12.21
CA LEU A 17 -3.98 2.75 10.84
C LEU A 17 -2.66 1.98 10.69
N GLN A 18 -1.89 1.88 11.76
CA GLN A 18 -0.68 1.06 11.75
C GLN A 18 -1.02 -0.44 11.78
N GLY A 19 -1.91 -0.86 12.66
CA GLY A 19 -2.27 -2.28 12.80
C GLY A 19 -3.06 -2.82 11.59
N VAL A 20 -3.97 -2.02 11.02
CA VAL A 20 -4.78 -2.46 9.87
C VAL A 20 -3.94 -2.75 8.61
N ARG A 21 -2.74 -2.21 8.49
CA ARG A 21 -1.82 -2.50 7.38
C ARG A 21 -1.55 -3.99 7.24
N PHE A 22 -1.49 -4.71 8.36
CA PHE A 22 -1.30 -6.15 8.32
C PHE A 22 -2.47 -6.87 7.62
N LEU A 23 -3.71 -6.45 7.89
CA LEU A 23 -4.87 -7.06 7.22
C LEU A 23 -4.77 -6.93 5.68
N PHE A 24 -4.41 -5.76 5.17
CA PHE A 24 -4.33 -5.54 3.73
C PHE A 24 -3.11 -6.19 3.08
N VAL A 25 -1.97 -6.28 3.77
CA VAL A 25 -0.84 -7.06 3.23
C VAL A 25 -1.12 -8.57 3.27
N LEU A 26 -1.90 -9.05 4.23
CA LEU A 26 -2.38 -10.43 4.26
C LEU A 26 -3.28 -10.75 3.06
N LEU A 27 -4.19 -9.83 2.70
CA LEU A 27 -5.02 -9.98 1.51
C LEU A 27 -4.17 -10.06 0.23
N ILE A 28 -3.13 -9.22 0.11
CA ILE A 28 -2.17 -9.29 -1.00
C ILE A 28 -1.41 -10.63 -0.98
N TYR A 29 -0.98 -11.09 0.19
CA TYR A 29 -0.32 -12.40 0.33
C TYR A 29 -1.22 -13.53 -0.18
N ILE A 30 -2.48 -13.54 0.25
CA ILE A 30 -3.45 -14.57 -0.16
C ILE A 30 -3.67 -14.55 -1.67
N SER A 31 -3.81 -13.37 -2.29
CA SER A 31 -4.03 -13.23 -3.74
C SER A 31 -2.84 -13.69 -4.60
N HIS A 32 -1.65 -13.75 -4.02
CA HIS A 32 -0.44 -14.27 -4.68
C HIS A 32 -0.15 -15.74 -4.33
N CYS A 33 -0.95 -16.37 -3.47
CA CYS A 33 -0.76 -17.78 -3.14
C CYS A 33 -0.96 -18.63 -4.41
N THR A 34 0.01 -19.50 -4.70
CA THR A 34 0.00 -20.33 -5.91
C THR A 34 -0.95 -21.51 -5.83
N SER A 35 -1.63 -21.72 -4.68
CA SER A 35 -2.60 -22.80 -4.50
C SER A 35 -3.97 -22.41 -5.07
N PRO A 36 -4.48 -23.11 -6.09
CA PRO A 36 -5.78 -22.79 -6.71
C PRO A 36 -6.95 -22.85 -5.73
N ASN A 37 -6.93 -23.80 -4.79
CA ASN A 37 -8.01 -23.99 -3.81
C ASN A 37 -8.15 -22.83 -2.82
N ILE A 38 -7.10 -22.03 -2.65
CA ILE A 38 -7.08 -20.87 -1.73
C ILE A 38 -7.23 -19.56 -2.51
N THR A 39 -6.47 -19.40 -3.60
CA THR A 39 -6.41 -18.15 -4.36
C THR A 39 -7.77 -17.77 -4.98
N THR A 40 -8.50 -18.75 -5.53
CA THR A 40 -9.77 -18.50 -6.22
C THR A 40 -10.86 -17.88 -5.33
N GLN A 41 -10.75 -18.05 -4.02
CA GLN A 41 -11.70 -17.49 -3.05
C GLN A 41 -11.42 -16.02 -2.71
N PHE A 42 -10.19 -15.54 -2.91
CA PHE A 42 -9.72 -14.23 -2.43
C PHE A 42 -8.91 -13.47 -3.49
N ASP A 43 -9.19 -13.66 -4.76
CA ASP A 43 -8.43 -13.03 -5.87
C ASP A 43 -8.49 -11.49 -5.85
N PHE A 44 -9.56 -10.89 -5.29
CA PHE A 44 -9.70 -9.44 -5.12
C PHE A 44 -8.69 -8.80 -4.15
N GLY A 45 -7.97 -9.62 -3.38
CA GLY A 45 -7.08 -9.14 -2.32
C GLY A 45 -5.91 -8.30 -2.82
N GLY A 46 -5.39 -8.60 -4.01
CA GLY A 46 -4.29 -7.86 -4.63
C GLY A 46 -4.67 -6.42 -4.93
N GLU A 47 -5.73 -6.21 -5.69
CA GLU A 47 -6.19 -4.88 -6.11
C GLU A 47 -6.68 -4.05 -4.93
N LEU A 48 -7.46 -4.64 -4.03
CA LEU A 48 -7.94 -3.99 -2.83
C LEU A 48 -6.78 -3.55 -1.92
N GLY A 49 -5.82 -4.44 -1.69
CA GLY A 49 -4.67 -4.17 -0.83
C GLY A 49 -3.78 -3.07 -1.37
N VAL A 50 -3.48 -3.08 -2.67
CA VAL A 50 -2.68 -2.05 -3.34
C VAL A 50 -3.38 -0.69 -3.28
N SER A 51 -4.67 -0.62 -3.63
CA SER A 51 -5.46 0.62 -3.56
C SER A 51 -5.50 1.16 -2.13
N PHE A 52 -5.65 0.28 -1.13
CA PHE A 52 -5.57 0.69 0.27
C PHE A 52 -4.23 1.32 0.61
N PHE A 53 -3.10 0.71 0.24
CA PHE A 53 -1.79 1.26 0.58
C PHE A 53 -1.49 2.59 -0.12
N PHE A 54 -1.94 2.79 -1.35
CA PHE A 54 -1.79 4.06 -2.04
C PHE A 54 -2.62 5.17 -1.38
N ILE A 55 -3.90 4.91 -1.09
CA ILE A 55 -4.79 5.86 -0.42
C ILE A 55 -4.29 6.15 1.01
N LEU A 56 -3.91 5.10 1.76
CA LEU A 56 -3.34 5.26 3.09
C LEU A 56 -2.06 6.10 3.08
N SER A 57 -1.20 5.94 2.06
CA SER A 57 0.03 6.72 1.92
C SER A 57 -0.27 8.21 1.78
N GLY A 58 -1.25 8.58 0.94
CA GLY A 58 -1.71 9.97 0.80
C GLY A 58 -2.23 10.55 2.12
N PHE A 59 -3.04 9.77 2.85
CA PHE A 59 -3.57 10.18 4.15
C PHE A 59 -2.48 10.37 5.21
N VAL A 60 -1.62 9.36 5.39
CA VAL A 60 -0.58 9.37 6.45
C VAL A 60 0.50 10.41 6.18
N LEU A 61 0.89 10.63 4.93
CA LEU A 61 1.82 11.71 4.58
C LEU A 61 1.22 13.08 4.85
N SER A 62 -0.06 13.26 4.51
CA SER A 62 -0.78 14.52 4.82
C SER A 62 -0.91 14.74 6.33
N TRP A 63 -1.15 13.68 7.11
CA TRP A 63 -1.19 13.73 8.56
C TRP A 63 0.16 14.14 9.17
N GLY A 64 1.26 13.51 8.72
CA GLY A 64 2.59 13.74 9.29
C GLY A 64 3.27 15.02 8.81
N TYR A 65 3.11 15.39 7.54
CA TYR A 65 3.85 16.50 6.91
C TYR A 65 2.98 17.70 6.55
N GLY A 66 1.67 17.53 6.46
CA GLY A 66 0.76 18.61 6.07
C GLY A 66 0.87 19.88 6.90
N PRO A 67 0.94 19.81 8.25
CA PRO A 67 1.16 20.99 9.09
C PRO A 67 2.46 21.74 8.77
N ARG A 68 3.57 21.00 8.50
CA ARG A 68 4.87 21.60 8.13
C ARG A 68 4.82 22.27 6.77
N ILE A 69 4.13 21.66 5.78
CA ILE A 69 3.92 22.28 4.46
C ILE A 69 3.15 23.58 4.60
N SER A 70 2.09 23.58 5.43
CA SER A 70 1.24 24.75 5.64
C SER A 70 1.99 25.92 6.33
N ARG A 71 2.99 25.62 7.17
CA ARG A 71 3.83 26.62 7.84
C ARG A 71 5.07 27.04 7.03
N GLY A 72 5.32 26.44 5.86
CA GLY A 72 6.54 26.70 5.07
C GLY A 72 7.80 25.99 5.58
N GLU A 73 7.69 25.12 6.57
CA GLU A 73 8.80 24.42 7.25
C GLU A 73 9.18 23.08 6.59
N PHE A 74 8.60 22.76 5.43
CA PHE A 74 8.79 21.48 4.75
C PHE A 74 10.02 21.48 3.86
N SER A 75 11.00 20.66 4.19
CA SER A 75 12.16 20.39 3.33
C SER A 75 11.90 19.19 2.41
N THR A 76 11.76 19.42 1.11
CA THR A 76 11.55 18.38 0.09
C THR A 76 12.72 17.39 0.06
N ARG A 77 13.97 17.89 0.17
CA ARG A 77 15.16 17.06 0.18
C ARG A 77 15.18 16.10 1.36
N GLN A 78 14.98 16.61 2.60
CA GLN A 78 14.96 15.77 3.80
C GLN A 78 13.83 14.75 3.77
N PHE A 79 12.65 15.14 3.28
CA PHE A 79 11.52 14.25 3.10
C PHE A 79 11.86 13.10 2.14
N PHE A 80 12.39 13.43 0.95
CA PHE A 80 12.72 12.44 -0.07
C PHE A 80 13.83 11.50 0.40
N GLU A 81 14.92 12.02 0.97
CA GLU A 81 16.02 11.23 1.51
C GLU A 81 15.53 10.21 2.55
N ARG A 82 14.71 10.64 3.53
CA ARG A 82 14.14 9.73 4.55
C ARG A 82 13.28 8.62 3.96
N ARG A 83 12.50 8.92 2.92
CA ARG A 83 11.63 7.95 2.26
C ARG A 83 12.39 7.00 1.36
N PHE A 84 13.36 7.50 0.60
CA PHE A 84 14.22 6.71 -0.26
C PHE A 84 15.01 5.67 0.53
N TRP A 85 15.71 6.08 1.58
CA TRP A 85 16.52 5.18 2.40
C TRP A 85 15.70 4.15 3.19
N ARG A 86 14.42 4.36 3.37
CA ARG A 86 13.52 3.38 3.95
C ARG A 86 13.11 2.29 2.96
N ILE A 87 13.05 2.57 1.67
CA ILE A 87 12.49 1.71 0.63
C ILE A 87 13.59 1.06 -0.20
N TYR A 88 14.49 1.87 -0.75
CA TYR A 88 15.43 1.46 -1.78
C TYR A 88 16.45 0.41 -1.33
N PRO A 89 17.03 0.43 -0.11
CA PRO A 89 17.97 -0.59 0.32
C PRO A 89 17.37 -1.98 0.35
N LEU A 90 16.13 -2.14 0.81
CA LEU A 90 15.45 -3.44 0.81
C LEU A 90 15.14 -3.90 -0.62
N HIS A 91 14.71 -2.98 -1.48
CA HIS A 91 14.51 -3.28 -2.89
C HIS A 91 15.80 -3.80 -3.54
N LEU A 92 16.92 -3.10 -3.35
CA LEU A 92 18.22 -3.49 -3.91
C LEU A 92 18.67 -4.86 -3.41
N LEU A 93 18.50 -5.14 -2.12
CA LEU A 93 18.82 -6.45 -1.54
C LEU A 93 17.99 -7.56 -2.20
N LEU A 94 16.68 -7.39 -2.30
CA LEU A 94 15.80 -8.40 -2.89
C LEU A 94 16.01 -8.53 -4.40
N TYR A 95 16.28 -7.43 -5.09
CA TYR A 95 16.67 -7.44 -6.50
C TYR A 95 17.89 -8.31 -6.73
N THR A 96 18.96 -8.14 -5.95
CA THR A 96 20.19 -8.94 -6.09
C THR A 96 19.99 -10.40 -5.72
N ILE A 97 19.21 -10.70 -4.67
CA ILE A 97 18.88 -12.06 -4.25
C ILE A 97 18.13 -12.78 -5.38
N VAL A 98 17.07 -12.18 -5.91
CA VAL A 98 16.25 -12.83 -6.95
C VAL A 98 17.05 -13.01 -8.24
N LEU A 99 17.82 -12.01 -8.67
CA LEU A 99 18.72 -12.17 -9.82
C LEU A 99 19.68 -13.35 -9.66
N SER A 100 20.25 -13.50 -8.46
CA SER A 100 21.20 -14.58 -8.19
C SER A 100 20.52 -15.96 -8.16
N LEU A 101 19.30 -16.04 -7.63
CA LEU A 101 18.51 -17.28 -7.62
C LEU A 101 18.09 -17.68 -9.03
N ASP A 102 17.62 -16.73 -9.82
CA ASP A 102 17.16 -16.98 -11.19
C ASP A 102 18.31 -17.35 -12.13
N TRP A 103 19.46 -16.70 -11.97
CA TRP A 103 20.68 -17.06 -12.71
C TRP A 103 21.12 -18.52 -12.45
N ARG A 104 21.03 -18.99 -11.20
CA ARG A 104 21.37 -20.37 -10.83
C ARG A 104 20.49 -21.43 -11.49
N ILE A 105 19.24 -21.09 -11.78
CA ILE A 105 18.30 -22.00 -12.47
C ILE A 105 18.23 -21.76 -13.97
N GLY A 106 19.15 -20.95 -14.54
CA GLY A 106 19.23 -20.68 -15.98
C GLY A 106 18.21 -19.69 -16.51
N HIS A 107 17.54 -18.92 -15.64
CA HIS A 107 16.61 -17.88 -16.05
C HIS A 107 17.34 -16.53 -16.15
N PHE A 108 17.33 -15.94 -17.35
CA PHE A 108 18.04 -14.71 -17.65
C PHE A 108 17.08 -13.58 -18.02
N TYR A 109 17.37 -12.42 -17.51
CA TYR A 109 16.67 -11.18 -17.83
C TYR A 109 17.48 -10.35 -18.82
N ASP A 110 16.83 -9.67 -19.75
CA ASP A 110 17.49 -8.70 -20.61
C ASP A 110 17.88 -7.40 -19.89
N TRP A 111 18.65 -6.55 -20.57
CA TRP A 111 19.13 -5.30 -19.97
C TRP A 111 18.01 -4.32 -19.65
N THR A 112 16.94 -4.26 -20.47
CA THR A 112 15.79 -3.38 -20.23
C THR A 112 15.08 -3.78 -18.95
N GLN A 113 14.81 -5.08 -18.75
CA GLN A 113 14.22 -5.63 -17.53
C GLN A 113 15.05 -5.32 -16.29
N LYS A 114 16.38 -5.55 -16.39
CA LYS A 114 17.30 -5.29 -15.27
C LYS A 114 17.35 -3.81 -14.89
N ILE A 115 17.55 -2.93 -15.87
CA ILE A 115 17.72 -1.49 -15.61
C ILE A 115 16.42 -0.88 -15.13
N THR A 116 15.27 -1.18 -15.75
CA THR A 116 14.00 -0.59 -15.38
C THR A 116 13.56 -1.01 -13.98
N THR A 117 13.77 -2.27 -13.61
CA THR A 117 13.46 -2.76 -12.25
C THR A 117 14.44 -2.20 -11.23
N LEU A 118 15.74 -2.15 -11.51
CA LEU A 118 16.73 -1.57 -10.61
C LEU A 118 16.42 -0.10 -10.28
N LEU A 119 16.10 0.69 -11.32
CA LEU A 119 15.80 2.11 -11.18
C LEU A 119 14.37 2.42 -10.72
N LEU A 120 13.51 1.40 -10.56
CA LEU A 120 12.10 1.53 -10.21
C LEU A 120 11.34 2.45 -11.19
N VAL A 121 11.51 2.20 -12.51
CA VAL A 121 10.82 2.92 -13.58
C VAL A 121 9.98 2.00 -14.48
N GLN A 122 9.86 0.71 -14.16
CA GLN A 122 9.15 -0.28 -14.96
C GLN A 122 7.67 0.02 -15.17
N SER A 123 7.00 0.68 -14.19
CA SER A 123 5.58 1.05 -14.30
C SER A 123 5.30 2.19 -15.28
N TRP A 124 6.35 2.90 -15.73
CA TRP A 124 6.25 3.93 -16.75
C TRP A 124 6.24 3.39 -18.18
N ILE A 125 6.65 2.14 -18.33
CA ILE A 125 6.69 1.46 -19.62
C ILE A 125 5.42 0.60 -19.73
N PRO A 126 4.50 0.91 -20.67
CA PRO A 126 3.25 0.18 -20.82
C PRO A 126 3.48 -1.19 -21.51
N SER A 127 4.28 -2.04 -20.87
CA SER A 127 4.66 -3.35 -21.40
C SER A 127 4.67 -4.39 -20.29
N ASN A 128 3.96 -5.49 -20.49
CA ASN A 128 4.00 -6.64 -19.59
C ASN A 128 5.38 -7.32 -19.55
N HIS A 129 6.21 -7.09 -20.56
CA HIS A 129 7.57 -7.65 -20.64
C HIS A 129 8.51 -7.11 -19.54
N THR A 130 8.33 -5.87 -19.08
CA THR A 130 9.19 -5.23 -18.06
C THR A 130 8.56 -5.17 -16.69
N LEU A 131 7.23 -5.38 -16.59
CA LEU A 131 6.45 -5.01 -15.42
C LEU A 131 6.64 -5.94 -14.22
N TYR A 132 6.49 -7.26 -14.42
CA TYR A 132 6.46 -8.25 -13.34
C TYR A 132 7.71 -9.13 -13.31
N VAL A 133 8.88 -8.52 -13.50
CA VAL A 133 10.15 -9.23 -13.59
C VAL A 133 10.99 -9.05 -12.33
N ILE A 134 11.88 -9.98 -12.06
CA ILE A 134 12.81 -10.06 -10.93
C ILE A 134 12.04 -10.11 -9.61
N ASN A 135 11.62 -9.00 -9.05
CA ASN A 135 10.68 -8.97 -7.92
C ASN A 135 9.34 -8.36 -8.39
N PRO A 136 8.34 -9.18 -8.73
CA PRO A 136 7.08 -8.71 -9.34
C PRO A 136 6.34 -7.61 -8.58
N VAL A 137 6.47 -7.55 -7.25
CA VAL A 137 5.80 -6.53 -6.44
C VAL A 137 6.52 -5.18 -6.42
N SER A 138 7.73 -5.10 -7.00
CA SER A 138 8.52 -3.86 -6.98
C SER A 138 7.93 -2.72 -7.81
N TRP A 139 7.02 -2.99 -8.74
CA TRP A 139 6.29 -1.95 -9.47
C TRP A 139 5.57 -0.98 -8.55
N PHE A 140 5.05 -1.48 -7.41
CA PHE A 140 4.42 -0.64 -6.39
C PHE A 140 5.37 0.43 -5.82
N LEU A 141 6.66 0.12 -5.72
CA LEU A 141 7.68 1.09 -5.26
C LEU A 141 7.93 2.19 -6.28
N CYS A 142 7.86 1.87 -7.58
CA CYS A 142 7.93 2.86 -8.65
C CYS A 142 6.86 3.94 -8.45
N ASP A 143 5.61 3.53 -8.22
CA ASP A 143 4.49 4.44 -8.01
C ASP A 143 4.65 5.25 -6.71
N ILE A 144 5.04 4.59 -5.62
CA ILE A 144 5.25 5.27 -4.32
C ILE A 144 6.36 6.33 -4.42
N ILE A 145 7.46 6.06 -5.12
CA ILE A 145 8.53 7.05 -5.31
C ILE A 145 8.01 8.25 -6.11
N PHE A 146 7.24 8.00 -7.16
CA PHE A 146 6.61 9.08 -7.92
C PHE A 146 5.67 9.92 -7.03
N PHE A 147 4.84 9.28 -6.19
CA PHE A 147 3.96 9.99 -5.26
C PHE A 147 4.75 10.85 -4.27
N TYR A 148 5.91 10.41 -3.82
CA TYR A 148 6.76 11.22 -2.96
C TYR A 148 7.30 12.47 -3.66
N VAL A 149 7.65 12.37 -4.94
CA VAL A 149 8.09 13.51 -5.74
C VAL A 149 7.00 14.58 -5.87
N ILE A 150 5.76 14.16 -6.17
CA ILE A 150 4.65 15.09 -6.40
C ILE A 150 3.91 15.52 -5.12
N PHE A 151 4.16 14.87 -3.98
CA PHE A 151 3.36 15.00 -2.74
C PHE A 151 3.14 16.44 -2.30
N LYS A 152 4.21 17.25 -2.20
CA LYS A 152 4.12 18.64 -1.72
C LYS A 152 3.16 19.48 -2.58
N HIS A 153 3.29 19.36 -3.90
CA HIS A 153 2.48 20.13 -4.85
C HIS A 153 1.03 19.66 -4.84
N LEU A 154 0.81 18.34 -4.88
CA LEU A 154 -0.53 17.75 -4.88
C LEU A 154 -1.27 18.06 -3.57
N TYR A 155 -0.59 17.92 -2.42
CA TYR A 155 -1.14 18.29 -1.11
C TYR A 155 -1.54 19.76 -1.08
N SER A 156 -0.64 20.68 -1.47
CA SER A 156 -0.88 22.12 -1.46
C SER A 156 -2.07 22.49 -2.34
N TYR A 157 -2.21 21.85 -3.49
CA TYR A 157 -3.33 22.04 -4.40
C TYR A 157 -4.66 21.56 -3.78
N ILE A 158 -4.72 20.30 -3.33
CA ILE A 158 -5.95 19.69 -2.78
C ILE A 158 -6.43 20.41 -1.53
N ILE A 159 -5.54 20.85 -0.65
CA ILE A 159 -5.94 21.55 0.58
C ILE A 159 -6.53 22.92 0.30
N LYS A 160 -5.99 23.65 -0.69
CA LYS A 160 -6.41 25.02 -1.02
C LYS A 160 -7.68 25.08 -1.87
N ILE A 161 -7.94 24.06 -2.70
CA ILE A 161 -9.08 24.08 -3.62
C ILE A 161 -10.40 24.00 -2.85
N TYR A 162 -11.41 24.76 -3.29
CA TYR A 162 -12.76 24.66 -2.73
C TYR A 162 -13.35 23.27 -2.91
N SER A 163 -14.03 22.76 -1.88
CA SER A 163 -14.58 21.40 -1.87
C SER A 163 -15.50 21.14 -3.06
N ARG A 164 -16.37 22.10 -3.43
CA ARG A 164 -17.27 21.95 -4.61
C ARG A 164 -16.51 21.77 -5.93
N LYS A 165 -15.43 22.55 -6.16
CA LYS A 165 -14.59 22.44 -7.37
C LYS A 165 -13.85 21.11 -7.36
N LEU A 166 -13.31 20.70 -6.22
CA LEU A 166 -12.63 19.41 -6.07
C LEU A 166 -13.58 18.25 -6.34
N THR A 167 -14.80 18.26 -5.78
CA THR A 167 -15.80 17.21 -6.05
C THR A 167 -16.13 17.13 -7.54
N LYS A 168 -16.30 18.26 -8.23
CA LYS A 168 -16.53 18.25 -9.69
C LYS A 168 -15.36 17.62 -10.45
N LEU A 169 -14.11 17.98 -10.11
CA LEU A 169 -12.91 17.39 -10.74
C LEU A 169 -12.82 15.88 -10.47
N LEU A 170 -13.13 15.44 -9.25
CA LEU A 170 -13.17 14.01 -8.91
C LEU A 170 -14.23 13.27 -9.74
N ILE A 171 -15.44 13.81 -9.87
CA ILE A 171 -16.51 13.21 -10.68
C ILE A 171 -16.06 13.10 -12.14
N VAL A 172 -15.53 14.18 -12.73
CA VAL A 172 -15.06 14.18 -14.12
C VAL A 172 -13.96 13.12 -14.31
N PHE A 173 -12.98 13.08 -13.40
CA PHE A 173 -11.91 12.08 -13.49
C PHE A 173 -12.45 10.65 -13.36
N ILE A 174 -13.34 10.40 -12.39
CA ILE A 174 -13.95 9.08 -12.21
C ILE A 174 -14.73 8.67 -13.47
N THR A 175 -15.52 9.58 -14.06
CA THR A 175 -16.27 9.30 -15.28
C THR A 175 -15.35 8.93 -16.44
N ILE A 176 -14.30 9.71 -16.67
CA ILE A 176 -13.31 9.41 -17.72
C ILE A 176 -12.62 8.08 -17.45
N TYR A 177 -12.17 7.85 -16.20
CA TYR A 177 -11.55 6.58 -15.84
C TYR A 177 -12.46 5.39 -16.07
N LEU A 178 -13.73 5.46 -15.69
CA LEU A 178 -14.70 4.39 -15.90
C LEU A 178 -14.93 4.09 -17.38
N ILE A 179 -15.01 5.12 -18.24
CA ILE A 179 -15.13 4.96 -19.69
C ILE A 179 -13.90 4.26 -20.26
N VAL A 180 -12.71 4.70 -19.89
CA VAL A 180 -11.45 4.10 -20.36
C VAL A 180 -11.32 2.67 -19.84
N ALA A 181 -11.57 2.45 -18.55
CA ALA A 181 -11.45 1.13 -17.92
C ALA A 181 -12.41 0.09 -18.51
N TRP A 182 -13.56 0.53 -19.01
CA TRP A 182 -14.51 -0.33 -19.70
C TRP A 182 -14.01 -0.78 -21.09
N GLN A 183 -13.23 0.07 -21.76
CA GLN A 183 -12.81 -0.14 -23.15
C GLN A 183 -11.41 -0.78 -23.27
N VAL A 184 -10.58 -0.71 -22.23
CA VAL A 184 -9.21 -1.26 -22.29
C VAL A 184 -9.21 -2.77 -22.47
N PRO A 185 -8.48 -3.32 -23.46
CA PRO A 185 -8.32 -4.75 -23.65
C PRO A 185 -7.72 -5.43 -22.43
N LYS A 186 -8.17 -6.67 -22.15
CA LYS A 186 -7.80 -7.42 -20.94
C LYS A 186 -6.29 -7.67 -20.80
N ASP A 187 -5.61 -7.90 -21.90
CA ASP A 187 -4.17 -8.20 -21.98
C ASP A 187 -3.28 -7.03 -21.58
N ILE A 188 -3.75 -5.77 -21.71
CA ILE A 188 -3.00 -4.59 -21.36
C ILE A 188 -3.53 -3.84 -20.12
N ILE A 189 -4.58 -4.33 -19.47
CA ILE A 189 -5.15 -3.72 -18.26
C ILE A 189 -4.07 -3.49 -17.19
N ASN A 190 -3.20 -4.46 -16.96
CA ASN A 190 -2.19 -4.38 -15.91
C ASN A 190 -1.20 -3.23 -16.14
N CYS A 191 -0.62 -3.13 -17.33
CA CYS A 191 0.37 -2.10 -17.63
C CYS A 191 -0.23 -0.72 -17.90
N THR A 192 -1.53 -0.63 -18.22
CA THR A 192 -2.20 0.66 -18.52
C THR A 192 -2.97 1.22 -17.33
N LEU A 193 -3.70 0.40 -16.57
CA LEU A 193 -4.59 0.87 -15.51
C LEU A 193 -4.09 0.49 -14.12
N TYR A 194 -3.64 -0.75 -13.93
CA TYR A 194 -3.36 -1.27 -12.60
C TYR A 194 -2.03 -0.75 -12.02
N THR A 195 -0.99 -0.64 -12.84
CA THR A 195 0.34 -0.27 -12.39
C THR A 195 0.81 1.11 -12.89
N ASN A 196 -0.01 1.85 -13.62
CA ASN A 196 0.39 3.13 -14.19
C ASN A 196 0.48 4.23 -13.12
N PRO A 197 1.66 4.84 -12.88
CA PRO A 197 1.86 5.82 -11.80
C PRO A 197 0.94 7.05 -11.92
N LEU A 198 0.63 7.49 -13.14
CA LEU A 198 -0.26 8.65 -13.35
C LEU A 198 -1.68 8.34 -12.93
N LEU A 199 -2.22 7.17 -13.31
CA LEU A 199 -3.57 6.78 -12.95
C LEU A 199 -3.67 6.44 -11.46
N ARG A 200 -2.66 5.77 -10.90
CA ARG A 200 -2.60 5.44 -9.46
C ARG A 200 -2.37 6.68 -8.58
N THR A 201 -1.92 7.81 -9.16
CA THR A 201 -1.90 9.11 -8.45
C THR A 201 -3.27 9.48 -7.91
N PHE A 202 -4.35 9.03 -8.54
CA PHE A 202 -5.69 9.30 -8.05
C PHE A 202 -5.98 8.64 -6.70
N ASP A 203 -5.56 7.38 -6.49
CA ASP A 203 -5.64 6.72 -5.18
C ASP A 203 -4.92 7.55 -4.12
N PHE A 204 -3.70 7.98 -4.43
CA PHE A 204 -2.91 8.80 -3.53
C PHE A 204 -3.58 10.16 -3.24
N ALA A 205 -4.15 10.80 -4.26
CA ALA A 205 -4.92 12.06 -4.13
C ALA A 205 -6.19 11.88 -3.28
N LEU A 206 -6.90 10.75 -3.42
CA LEU A 206 -8.03 10.40 -2.56
C LEU A 206 -7.61 10.28 -1.09
N GLY A 207 -6.41 9.77 -0.81
CA GLY A 207 -5.83 9.74 0.54
C GLY A 207 -5.62 11.15 1.11
N ILE A 208 -5.07 12.08 0.33
CA ILE A 208 -4.92 13.48 0.72
C ILE A 208 -6.29 14.15 0.95
N PHE A 209 -7.26 13.86 0.08
CA PHE A 209 -8.64 14.34 0.24
C PHE A 209 -9.30 13.78 1.50
N ALA A 210 -9.15 12.48 1.76
CA ALA A 210 -9.63 11.85 2.99
C ALA A 210 -9.07 12.54 4.25
N TYR A 211 -7.78 12.91 4.25
CA TYR A 211 -7.19 13.70 5.32
C TYR A 211 -7.84 15.07 5.45
N LYS A 212 -8.10 15.76 4.35
CA LYS A 212 -8.81 17.06 4.37
C LYS A 212 -10.19 16.94 5.01
N VAL A 213 -10.98 15.93 4.61
CA VAL A 213 -12.30 15.64 5.18
C VAL A 213 -12.19 15.31 6.67
N TYR A 214 -11.27 14.41 7.04
CA TYR A 214 -11.02 14.03 8.44
C TYR A 214 -10.69 15.24 9.32
N LYS A 215 -9.80 16.13 8.85
CA LYS A 215 -9.42 17.35 9.57
C LYS A 215 -10.63 18.28 9.79
N THR A 216 -11.46 18.46 8.77
CA THR A 216 -12.67 19.29 8.84
C THR A 216 -13.71 18.69 9.78
N GLN A 217 -13.95 17.37 9.69
CA GLN A 217 -14.89 16.67 10.58
C GLN A 217 -14.43 16.67 12.03
N LYS A 218 -13.12 16.51 12.30
CA LYS A 218 -12.56 16.58 13.65
C LYS A 218 -12.84 17.94 14.29
N LEU A 219 -12.63 19.02 13.55
CA LEU A 219 -12.92 20.38 14.01
C LEU A 219 -14.41 20.56 14.31
N TYR A 220 -15.30 20.05 13.45
CA TYR A 220 -16.75 20.12 13.63
C TYR A 220 -17.21 19.28 14.84
N THR A 221 -16.69 18.08 15.04
CA THR A 221 -17.07 17.17 16.14
C THR A 221 -16.63 17.70 17.50
N LEU A 222 -15.44 18.31 17.59
CA LEU A 222 -14.99 18.99 18.82
C LEU A 222 -15.95 20.10 19.21
N LYS A 223 -16.61 20.73 18.24
CA LYS A 223 -17.54 21.83 18.44
C LYS A 223 -18.97 21.36 18.80
N HIS A 224 -19.42 20.15 18.40
CA HIS A 224 -20.83 19.74 18.43
C HIS A 224 -21.13 18.37 19.08
N ASN A 225 -20.19 17.69 19.70
CA ASN A 225 -20.33 16.46 20.51
C ASN A 225 -21.32 15.37 19.98
N LYS A 226 -21.39 15.10 18.68
CA LYS A 226 -22.32 14.11 18.08
C LYS A 226 -21.74 12.71 17.96
N ARG A 227 -22.52 11.67 18.35
CA ARG A 227 -22.19 10.24 18.36
C ARG A 227 -22.02 9.63 16.95
N LYS A 228 -21.09 8.62 16.83
CA LYS A 228 -20.49 8.13 15.57
C LYS A 228 -20.77 6.64 15.30
N LEU A 229 -21.98 6.13 15.44
CA LEU A 229 -22.29 4.73 15.18
C LEU A 229 -22.58 4.38 13.69
N MET A 230 -22.95 5.38 12.90
CA MET A 230 -23.35 5.25 11.50
C MET A 230 -22.25 4.78 10.51
N PRO A 231 -20.92 5.06 10.71
CA PRO A 231 -19.91 4.73 9.72
C PRO A 231 -19.61 3.24 9.55
N LEU A 232 -19.70 2.43 10.62
CA LEU A 232 -19.32 1.01 10.56
C LEU A 232 -20.28 0.18 9.69
N THR A 233 -21.59 0.41 9.88
CA THR A 233 -22.62 -0.27 9.09
C THR A 233 -22.52 0.10 7.62
N ILE A 234 -22.26 1.38 7.32
CA ILE A 234 -22.03 1.84 5.94
C ILE A 234 -20.78 1.16 5.35
N CYS A 235 -19.67 1.11 6.10
CA CYS A 235 -18.45 0.43 5.64
C CYS A 235 -18.68 -1.07 5.39
N PHE A 236 -19.42 -1.76 6.25
CA PHE A 236 -19.71 -3.18 6.08
C PHE A 236 -20.59 -3.44 4.86
N ILE A 237 -21.71 -2.71 4.72
CA ILE A 237 -22.60 -2.84 3.56
C ILE A 237 -21.84 -2.49 2.27
N SER A 238 -21.07 -1.40 2.26
CA SER A 238 -20.23 -1.03 1.11
C SER A 238 -19.24 -2.13 0.75
N GLY A 239 -18.62 -2.77 1.74
CA GLY A 239 -17.68 -3.87 1.53
C GLY A 239 -18.33 -5.08 0.85
N LEU A 240 -19.51 -5.48 1.31
CA LEU A 240 -20.28 -6.58 0.71
C LEU A 240 -20.75 -6.24 -0.72
N THR A 241 -21.23 -5.02 -0.93
CA THR A 241 -21.66 -4.55 -2.26
C THR A 241 -20.48 -4.54 -3.22
N ILE A 242 -19.31 -4.04 -2.79
CA ILE A 242 -18.08 -4.01 -3.58
C ILE A 242 -17.65 -5.43 -3.95
N TYR A 243 -17.70 -6.37 -3.00
CA TYR A 243 -17.36 -7.77 -3.29
C TYR A 243 -18.29 -8.38 -4.35
N GLY A 244 -19.61 -8.18 -4.25
CA GLY A 244 -20.57 -8.66 -5.25
C GLY A 244 -20.32 -8.05 -6.63
N ILE A 245 -20.08 -6.74 -6.70
CA ILE A 245 -19.78 -6.04 -7.97
C ILE A 245 -18.43 -6.52 -8.54
N TYR A 246 -17.44 -6.78 -7.70
CA TYR A 246 -16.13 -7.29 -8.11
C TYR A 246 -16.25 -8.61 -8.89
N GLN A 247 -17.09 -9.53 -8.41
CA GLN A 247 -17.34 -10.80 -9.09
C GLN A 247 -18.02 -10.62 -10.45
N LEU A 248 -18.95 -9.65 -10.54
CA LEU A 248 -19.65 -9.34 -11.81
C LEU A 248 -18.74 -8.69 -12.86
N LEU A 249 -17.70 -7.97 -12.44
CA LEU A 249 -16.77 -7.24 -13.32
C LEU A 249 -15.54 -8.06 -13.73
N ASN A 250 -15.63 -9.37 -13.76
CA ASN A 250 -14.50 -10.25 -14.06
C ASN A 250 -13.77 -9.87 -15.36
N GLY A 251 -12.49 -9.53 -15.24
CA GLY A 251 -11.64 -9.13 -16.37
C GLY A 251 -11.90 -7.72 -16.92
N ASN A 252 -12.60 -6.85 -16.16
CA ASN A 252 -12.76 -5.44 -16.51
C ASN A 252 -11.80 -4.54 -15.72
N GLY A 253 -11.27 -3.50 -16.38
CA GLY A 253 -10.30 -2.57 -15.76
C GLY A 253 -10.83 -1.79 -14.55
N ILE A 254 -12.13 -1.71 -14.34
CA ILE A 254 -12.74 -1.07 -13.17
C ILE A 254 -12.30 -1.75 -11.87
N ARG A 255 -12.04 -3.06 -11.89
CA ARG A 255 -11.55 -3.84 -10.75
C ARG A 255 -10.19 -3.34 -10.24
N CYS A 256 -9.36 -2.74 -11.10
CA CYS A 256 -7.99 -2.36 -10.75
C CYS A 256 -7.90 -1.33 -9.62
N ALA A 257 -8.83 -0.37 -9.58
CA ALA A 257 -8.80 0.72 -8.60
C ALA A 257 -10.18 1.31 -8.29
N ALA A 258 -10.94 1.70 -9.32
CA ALA A 258 -12.13 2.54 -9.19
C ALA A 258 -13.20 1.94 -8.27
N LEU A 259 -13.34 0.62 -8.27
CA LEU A 259 -14.28 -0.10 -7.41
C LEU A 259 -14.07 0.18 -5.92
N PHE A 260 -12.83 0.43 -5.51
CA PHE A 260 -12.46 0.60 -4.10
C PHE A 260 -12.47 2.07 -3.64
N TRP A 261 -12.55 3.04 -4.55
CA TRP A 261 -12.46 4.46 -4.22
C TRP A 261 -13.56 4.99 -3.28
N PRO A 262 -14.82 4.52 -3.34
CA PRO A 262 -15.82 4.98 -2.39
C PRO A 262 -15.60 4.44 -0.97
N PHE A 263 -15.07 3.22 -0.87
CA PHE A 263 -14.96 2.51 0.40
C PHE A 263 -13.69 2.85 1.19
N ILE A 264 -12.50 2.75 0.57
CA ILE A 264 -11.22 2.85 1.29
C ILE A 264 -11.03 4.20 1.97
N PRO A 265 -11.31 5.37 1.35
CA PRO A 265 -11.17 6.66 2.02
C PRO A 265 -12.06 6.78 3.26
N LEU A 266 -13.32 6.31 3.18
CA LEU A 266 -14.26 6.33 4.31
C LEU A 266 -13.79 5.42 5.44
N PHE A 267 -13.28 4.22 5.11
CA PHE A 267 -12.74 3.29 6.08
C PHE A 267 -11.51 3.85 6.80
N ILE A 268 -10.59 4.50 6.08
CA ILE A 268 -9.42 5.18 6.67
C ILE A 268 -9.85 6.32 7.59
N ILE A 269 -10.81 7.16 7.18
CA ILE A 269 -11.36 8.23 8.01
C ILE A 269 -11.99 7.65 9.28
N TYR A 270 -12.77 6.58 9.15
CA TYR A 270 -13.38 5.90 10.30
C TYR A 270 -12.33 5.39 11.28
N LEU A 271 -11.34 4.61 10.83
CA LEU A 271 -10.26 4.09 11.68
C LEU A 271 -9.46 5.21 12.35
N ALA A 272 -9.13 6.26 11.60
CA ALA A 272 -8.45 7.42 12.15
C ALA A 272 -9.28 8.15 13.23
N SER A 273 -10.61 8.10 13.13
CA SER A 273 -11.55 8.75 14.05
C SER A 273 -11.75 8.00 15.36
N ILE A 274 -11.67 6.66 15.31
CA ILE A 274 -11.82 5.82 16.51
C ILE A 274 -10.49 5.56 17.23
N ASP A 275 -9.37 6.01 16.68
CA ASP A 275 -8.06 5.79 17.27
C ASP A 275 -7.95 6.39 18.68
N GLY A 276 -7.52 5.55 19.65
CA GLY A 276 -7.48 5.94 21.08
C GLY A 276 -8.82 5.93 21.79
N THR A 277 -9.90 5.47 21.16
CA THR A 277 -11.21 5.31 21.81
C THR A 277 -11.42 3.88 22.33
N PRO A 278 -12.39 3.64 23.25
CA PRO A 278 -12.70 2.30 23.76
C PRO A 278 -13.44 1.38 22.76
N ASN A 279 -13.45 1.72 21.48
CA ASN A 279 -14.07 0.96 20.41
C ASN A 279 -13.36 -0.39 20.21
N LEU A 280 -14.12 -1.48 19.98
CA LEU A 280 -13.59 -2.83 19.81
C LEU A 280 -12.58 -2.93 18.65
N LEU A 281 -12.89 -2.33 17.49
CA LEU A 281 -11.97 -2.30 16.34
C LEU A 281 -10.71 -1.49 16.65
N ALA A 282 -10.84 -0.38 17.39
CA ALA A 282 -9.69 0.40 17.81
C ALA A 282 -8.78 -0.41 18.73
N ARG A 283 -9.35 -1.16 19.69
CA ARG A 283 -8.59 -2.06 20.57
C ARG A 283 -7.91 -3.18 19.78
N PHE A 284 -8.63 -3.80 18.86
CA PHE A 284 -8.08 -4.88 18.02
C PHE A 284 -6.89 -4.41 17.18
N PHE A 285 -7.07 -3.37 16.34
CA PHE A 285 -6.00 -2.87 15.47
C PHE A 285 -4.87 -2.15 16.23
N SER A 286 -5.12 -1.68 17.45
CA SER A 286 -4.08 -1.10 18.31
C SER A 286 -3.44 -2.09 19.27
N SER A 287 -3.80 -3.38 19.22
CA SER A 287 -3.18 -4.43 20.03
C SER A 287 -1.71 -4.64 19.65
N SER A 288 -0.90 -5.11 20.62
CA SER A 288 0.54 -5.30 20.40
C SER A 288 0.86 -6.24 19.23
N PRO A 289 0.16 -7.38 19.02
CA PRO A 289 0.39 -8.22 17.85
C PRO A 289 0.10 -7.51 16.54
N MET A 290 -1.04 -6.80 16.44
CA MET A 290 -1.42 -6.07 15.23
C MET A 290 -0.44 -4.93 14.90
N LEU A 291 0.01 -4.22 15.92
CA LEU A 291 1.03 -3.16 15.74
C LEU A 291 2.38 -3.75 15.30
N TRP A 292 2.79 -4.88 15.88
CA TRP A 292 4.02 -5.55 15.49
C TRP A 292 3.97 -6.00 14.03
N LEU A 293 2.90 -6.71 13.63
CA LEU A 293 2.68 -7.15 12.25
C LEU A 293 2.55 -5.96 11.28
N GLY A 294 1.82 -4.92 11.69
CA GLY A 294 1.71 -3.69 10.90
C GLY A 294 3.04 -2.94 10.72
N ASN A 295 3.96 -3.05 11.67
CA ASN A 295 5.30 -2.45 11.57
C ASN A 295 6.17 -3.13 10.52
N ILE A 296 6.05 -4.45 10.36
CA ILE A 296 6.80 -5.25 9.37
C ILE A 296 6.01 -5.48 8.07
N SER A 297 4.83 -4.84 7.91
CA SER A 297 3.95 -5.06 6.74
C SER A 297 4.62 -4.75 5.40
N PHE A 298 5.54 -3.80 5.38
CA PHE A 298 6.31 -3.47 4.17
C PHE A 298 7.29 -4.59 3.81
N GLU A 299 7.98 -5.14 4.78
CA GLU A 299 8.90 -6.26 4.59
C GLU A 299 8.14 -7.52 4.18
N ILE A 300 6.96 -7.79 4.79
CA ILE A 300 6.06 -8.87 4.35
C ILE A 300 5.70 -8.69 2.88
N PHE A 301 5.26 -7.48 2.49
CA PHE A 301 4.92 -7.18 1.10
C PHE A 301 6.07 -7.41 0.13
N MET A 302 7.29 -7.05 0.51
CA MET A 302 8.46 -7.17 -0.36
C MET A 302 8.98 -8.60 -0.53
N ILE A 303 8.86 -9.44 0.52
CA ILE A 303 9.53 -10.75 0.57
C ILE A 303 8.60 -11.95 0.29
N HIS A 304 7.26 -11.77 0.35
CA HIS A 304 6.33 -12.91 0.33
C HIS A 304 6.45 -13.81 -0.90
N LEU A 305 6.67 -13.24 -2.09
CA LEU A 305 6.87 -14.06 -3.31
C LEU A 305 8.16 -14.88 -3.26
N VAL A 306 9.23 -14.32 -2.70
CA VAL A 306 10.49 -15.07 -2.50
C VAL A 306 10.28 -16.18 -1.47
N ALA A 307 9.60 -15.88 -0.37
CA ALA A 307 9.30 -16.87 0.66
C ALA A 307 8.40 -18.01 0.13
N MET A 308 7.35 -17.68 -0.63
CA MET A 308 6.48 -18.66 -1.31
C MET A 308 7.29 -19.56 -2.24
N ARG A 309 8.15 -18.97 -3.07
CA ARG A 309 9.00 -19.70 -4.01
C ARG A 309 9.97 -20.65 -3.30
N LEU A 310 10.61 -20.21 -2.22
CA LEU A 310 11.48 -21.06 -1.40
C LEU A 310 10.70 -22.20 -0.74
N THR A 311 9.52 -21.93 -0.22
CA THR A 311 8.66 -22.96 0.41
C THR A 311 8.20 -23.99 -0.61
N GLN A 312 7.88 -23.59 -1.85
CA GLN A 312 7.44 -24.47 -2.92
C GLN A 312 8.52 -25.47 -3.35
N HIS A 313 9.80 -25.12 -3.21
CA HIS A 313 10.90 -26.06 -3.45
C HIS A 313 10.96 -27.19 -2.40
N VAL A 314 10.49 -26.93 -1.18
CA VAL A 314 10.52 -27.89 -0.08
C VAL A 314 9.20 -28.66 0.03
N ILE A 315 8.07 -27.95 -0.09
CA ILE A 315 6.73 -28.51 0.03
C ILE A 315 6.11 -28.55 -1.38
N LYS A 316 6.03 -29.75 -1.94
CA LYS A 316 5.32 -29.98 -3.20
C LYS A 316 3.84 -30.19 -2.90
N THR A 317 2.98 -29.43 -3.55
CA THR A 317 1.51 -29.63 -3.47
C THR A 317 1.10 -30.71 -4.47
N ASP A 318 0.27 -31.64 -4.03
CA ASP A 318 -0.33 -32.71 -4.87
C ASP A 318 -1.72 -32.32 -5.39
N GLY A 319 -2.13 -31.08 -5.16
CA GLY A 319 -3.46 -30.57 -5.53
C GLY A 319 -4.56 -30.92 -4.55
N SER A 320 -4.26 -31.65 -3.46
CA SER A 320 -5.20 -31.88 -2.39
C SER A 320 -5.39 -30.62 -1.54
N LEU A 321 -6.60 -30.43 -1.00
CA LEU A 321 -6.91 -29.30 -0.12
C LEU A 321 -5.97 -29.27 1.10
N THR A 322 -5.62 -30.43 1.65
CA THR A 322 -4.73 -30.54 2.81
C THR A 322 -3.32 -30.06 2.48
N SER A 323 -2.74 -30.50 1.35
CA SER A 323 -1.39 -30.08 0.93
C SER A 323 -1.34 -28.58 0.64
N ASP A 324 -2.40 -28.03 0.08
CA ASP A 324 -2.52 -26.60 -0.20
C ASP A 324 -2.55 -25.77 1.08
N TYR A 325 -3.28 -26.20 2.12
CA TYR A 325 -3.26 -25.51 3.41
C TYR A 325 -1.91 -25.64 4.12
N VAL A 326 -1.28 -26.81 4.09
CA VAL A 326 0.08 -27.01 4.64
C VAL A 326 1.07 -26.06 3.97
N TYR A 327 1.06 -26.01 2.64
CA TYR A 327 1.89 -25.05 1.90
C TYR A 327 1.59 -23.61 2.30
N PHE A 328 0.32 -23.20 2.29
CA PHE A 328 -0.10 -21.84 2.60
C PHE A 328 0.39 -21.37 3.97
N PHE A 329 0.12 -22.17 5.01
CA PHE A 329 0.50 -21.79 6.38
C PHE A 329 2.02 -21.83 6.59
N THR A 330 2.72 -22.79 5.98
CA THR A 330 4.18 -22.84 6.06
C THR A 330 4.81 -21.65 5.34
N ALA A 331 4.39 -21.34 4.11
CA ALA A 331 4.87 -20.18 3.36
C ALA A 331 4.57 -18.87 4.10
N PHE A 332 3.41 -18.78 4.77
CA PHE A 332 3.06 -17.63 5.58
C PHE A 332 3.99 -17.47 6.78
N CYS A 333 4.24 -18.55 7.55
CA CYS A 333 5.18 -18.53 8.67
C CYS A 333 6.60 -18.15 8.21
N VAL A 334 7.08 -18.73 7.12
CA VAL A 334 8.37 -18.39 6.52
C VAL A 334 8.43 -16.91 6.13
N THR A 335 7.36 -16.39 5.50
CA THR A 335 7.25 -14.96 5.14
C THR A 335 7.37 -14.06 6.37
N ILE A 336 6.65 -14.36 7.46
CA ILE A 336 6.71 -13.56 8.69
C ILE A 336 8.10 -13.59 9.33
N VAL A 337 8.72 -14.77 9.41
CA VAL A 337 10.07 -14.92 9.99
C VAL A 337 11.10 -14.16 9.16
N MET A 338 11.06 -14.30 7.83
CA MET A 338 11.97 -13.58 6.93
C MET A 338 11.74 -12.07 6.99
N ALA A 339 10.49 -11.61 6.98
CA ALA A 339 10.16 -10.18 7.10
C ALA A 339 10.64 -9.58 8.43
N TRP A 340 10.45 -10.29 9.52
CA TRP A 340 10.94 -9.88 10.84
C TRP A 340 12.49 -9.82 10.88
N GLY A 341 13.17 -10.84 10.35
CA GLY A 341 14.63 -10.87 10.24
C GLY A 341 15.15 -9.69 9.41
N LEU A 342 14.59 -9.45 8.22
CA LEU A 342 14.92 -8.31 7.37
C LEU A 342 14.68 -6.96 8.07
N HIS A 343 13.56 -6.82 8.77
CA HIS A 343 13.26 -5.60 9.53
C HIS A 343 14.32 -5.35 10.62
N ARG A 344 14.62 -6.37 11.43
CA ARG A 344 15.51 -6.24 12.59
C ARG A 344 16.98 -6.09 12.20
N CYS A 345 17.46 -6.92 11.24
CA CYS A 345 18.87 -7.03 10.92
C CYS A 345 19.32 -6.13 9.76
N PHE A 346 18.39 -5.68 8.91
CA PHE A 346 18.74 -4.91 7.72
C PHE A 346 18.07 -3.53 7.68
N VAL A 347 16.73 -3.47 7.65
CA VAL A 347 16.00 -2.21 7.42
C VAL A 347 16.18 -1.23 8.58
N LYS A 348 15.98 -1.69 9.81
CA LYS A 348 16.08 -0.85 11.01
C LYS A 348 17.51 -0.32 11.25
N PRO A 349 18.60 -1.12 11.18
CA PRO A 349 19.97 -0.63 11.30
C PRO A 349 20.33 0.40 10.23
N ILE A 350 20.02 0.14 8.94
CA ILE A 350 20.33 1.08 7.86
C ILE A 350 19.59 2.39 8.05
N THR A 351 18.29 2.33 8.34
CA THR A 351 17.47 3.51 8.57
C THR A 351 18.01 4.34 9.74
N ASN A 352 18.40 3.69 10.84
CA ASN A 352 18.98 4.37 12.02
C ASN A 352 20.36 4.96 11.73
N ALA A 353 21.22 4.24 10.98
CA ALA A 353 22.56 4.72 10.65
C ALA A 353 22.53 5.95 9.73
N ILE A 354 21.65 5.96 8.75
CA ILE A 354 21.60 7.03 7.74
C ILE A 354 20.79 8.22 8.25
N ILE A 355 19.59 7.97 8.77
CA ILE A 355 18.69 9.03 9.25
C ILE A 355 19.18 9.56 10.61
N GLY A 356 19.61 8.68 11.53
CA GLY A 356 20.06 9.06 12.87
C GLY A 356 21.35 9.87 12.90
N LYS A 357 22.30 9.64 11.97
CA LYS A 357 23.56 10.42 11.90
C LYS A 357 23.41 11.78 11.23
N ARG A 358 22.47 11.92 10.30
CA ARG A 358 22.37 13.11 9.43
C ARG A 358 21.44 14.19 9.99
N TYR A 359 20.63 13.85 10.98
CA TYR A 359 19.61 14.75 11.55
C TYR A 359 19.72 14.88 13.09
N ARG A 360 20.86 14.45 13.68
CA ARG A 360 21.34 14.88 14.98
C ARG A 360 22.13 16.18 14.83
#